data_fe052351c7246b68dba80afa27d31aa8
#
_entry.id   fe052351c7246b68dba80afa27d31aa8
#
_cell.length_a   1.000
_cell.length_b   1.000
_cell.length_c   1.000
_cell.angle_alpha   90.00
_cell.angle_beta   90.00
_cell.angle_gamma   90.00
#
_symmetry.space_group_name_H-M   'P 1'
#
loop_
_entity.id
_entity.type
_entity.pdbx_description
1 polymer ?
#
loop_
_entity_poly.entity_id
_entity_poly.type
_entity_poly.pdbx_seq_one_letter_code
_entity_poly.pdbx_strand_id
1 'polypeptide(L)'
;DYLAQTISHRLYDPNETTRIAQSILLGIGGAKLLDILERKTDIYHMNEGHALPMCFYLLDKYKDVKEVKKRVAFTTHTPEKAGNEEHSLPLLHGMSFFNGLTLKEVEEYVYPENGVLNYTLTALRLSKRANGVSQLHGEVARKMWGDSKGICDITAITNAQNKTYWSDPDLDNALAEKDDKALVSRKKELKKKLF
;
A
#
# COMPACT_ATOMS: atom_id res chain seq x y z
N ASP A 1 -22.62 10.86 -10.81
CA ASP A 1 -21.69 11.98 -10.92
C ASP A 1 -20.54 11.59 -11.86
N TYR A 2 -20.24 12.42 -12.85
CA TYR A 2 -19.18 12.20 -13.84
C TYR A 2 -17.81 12.10 -13.19
N LEU A 3 -17.51 12.93 -12.20
CA LEU A 3 -16.24 12.91 -11.48
C LEU A 3 -16.02 11.56 -10.78
N ALA A 4 -17.03 11.02 -10.11
CA ALA A 4 -16.94 9.73 -9.45
C ALA A 4 -16.70 8.56 -10.43
N GLN A 5 -17.21 8.68 -11.67
CA GLN A 5 -16.99 7.68 -12.71
C GLN A 5 -15.60 7.74 -13.33
N THR A 6 -14.98 8.92 -13.38
CA THR A 6 -13.72 9.15 -14.09
C THR A 6 -12.49 9.16 -13.18
N ILE A 7 -12.68 9.24 -11.86
CA ILE A 7 -11.62 9.39 -10.87
C ILE A 7 -10.56 8.27 -10.93
N SER A 8 -10.94 7.07 -11.35
CA SER A 8 -10.06 5.90 -11.46
C SER A 8 -9.52 5.63 -12.88
N HIS A 9 -9.76 6.52 -13.85
CA HIS A 9 -9.33 6.30 -15.23
C HIS A 9 -7.81 6.32 -15.42
N ARG A 10 -7.09 7.08 -14.57
CA ARG A 10 -5.63 7.11 -14.55
C ARG A 10 -5.13 6.49 -13.26
N LEU A 11 -4.25 5.51 -13.35
CA LEU A 11 -3.69 4.81 -12.19
C LEU A 11 -2.87 5.76 -11.30
N TYR A 12 -2.00 6.57 -11.90
CA TYR A 12 -1.19 7.57 -11.19
C TYR A 12 -1.52 8.95 -11.74
N ASP A 13 -2.56 9.58 -11.21
CA ASP A 13 -2.93 10.93 -11.62
C ASP A 13 -1.96 11.95 -10.99
N PRO A 14 -1.43 12.93 -11.75
CA PRO A 14 -0.54 13.95 -11.20
C PRO A 14 -1.27 14.96 -10.31
N ASN A 15 -2.60 15.04 -10.39
CA ASN A 15 -3.39 15.95 -9.59
C ASN A 15 -3.57 15.42 -8.16
N GLU A 16 -3.17 16.19 -7.17
CA GLU A 16 -3.19 15.84 -5.75
C GLU A 16 -4.60 15.46 -5.27
N THR A 17 -5.59 16.28 -5.57
CA THR A 17 -6.97 16.02 -5.12
C THR A 17 -7.58 14.79 -5.77
N THR A 18 -7.24 14.50 -7.03
CA THR A 18 -7.65 13.26 -7.70
C THR A 18 -7.03 12.03 -7.01
N ARG A 19 -5.76 12.08 -6.65
CA ARG A 19 -5.09 10.97 -5.93
C ARG A 19 -5.68 10.73 -4.55
N ILE A 20 -5.95 11.81 -3.80
CA ILE A 20 -6.64 11.71 -2.50
C ILE A 20 -8.03 11.07 -2.69
N ALA A 21 -8.78 11.51 -3.68
CA ALA A 21 -10.11 10.97 -3.97
C ALA A 21 -10.07 9.49 -4.42
N GLN A 22 -9.05 9.07 -5.18
CA GLN A 22 -8.80 7.65 -5.51
C GLN A 22 -8.56 6.83 -4.24
N SER A 23 -7.76 7.35 -3.30
CA SER A 23 -7.51 6.70 -2.01
C SER A 23 -8.78 6.58 -1.17
N ILE A 24 -9.63 7.61 -1.14
CA ILE A 24 -10.94 7.57 -0.46
C ILE A 24 -11.84 6.51 -1.08
N LEU A 25 -11.93 6.48 -2.41
CA LEU A 25 -12.73 5.49 -3.12
C LEU A 25 -12.27 4.06 -2.82
N LEU A 26 -10.96 3.81 -2.87
CA LEU A 26 -10.38 2.51 -2.57
C LEU A 26 -10.58 2.13 -1.10
N GLY A 27 -10.19 3.00 -0.18
CA GLY A 27 -10.18 2.70 1.26
C GLY A 27 -11.59 2.68 1.87
N ILE A 28 -12.25 3.83 1.91
CA ILE A 28 -13.60 3.94 2.49
C ILE A 28 -14.63 3.21 1.64
N GLY A 29 -14.62 3.44 0.32
CA GLY A 29 -15.54 2.79 -0.60
C GLY A 29 -15.41 1.27 -0.58
N GLY A 30 -14.18 0.75 -0.61
CA GLY A 30 -13.90 -0.69 -0.52
C GLY A 30 -14.39 -1.31 0.79
N ALA A 31 -14.11 -0.67 1.94
CA ALA A 31 -14.57 -1.17 3.24
C ALA A 31 -16.10 -1.14 3.38
N LYS A 32 -16.75 -0.06 2.93
CA LYS A 32 -18.22 0.03 2.88
C LYS A 32 -18.83 -1.04 1.98
N LEU A 33 -18.22 -1.32 0.84
CA LEU A 33 -18.69 -2.38 -0.07
C LEU A 33 -18.65 -3.75 0.60
N LEU A 34 -17.57 -4.07 1.34
CA LEU A 34 -17.49 -5.33 2.08
C LEU A 34 -18.59 -5.44 3.14
N ASP A 35 -18.90 -4.34 3.84
CA ASP A 35 -19.99 -4.31 4.83
C ASP A 35 -21.37 -4.47 4.17
N ILE A 36 -21.63 -3.79 3.06
CA ILE A 36 -22.90 -3.91 2.30
C ILE A 36 -23.10 -5.33 1.77
N LEU A 37 -22.02 -5.98 1.34
CA LEU A 37 -22.04 -7.37 0.87
C LEU A 37 -22.00 -8.41 2.01
N GLU A 38 -22.09 -7.94 3.26
CA GLU A 38 -22.04 -8.78 4.47
C GLU A 38 -20.83 -9.74 4.52
N ARG A 39 -19.69 -9.31 3.92
CA ARG A 39 -18.45 -10.09 3.92
C ARG A 39 -17.83 -10.07 5.31
N LYS A 40 -17.72 -11.22 5.94
CA LYS A 40 -16.96 -11.36 7.20
C LYS A 40 -15.47 -11.15 6.89
N THR A 41 -14.92 -10.04 7.36
CA THR A 41 -13.53 -9.65 7.14
C THR A 41 -12.81 -9.67 8.48
N ASP A 42 -11.86 -10.59 8.64
CA ASP A 42 -11.03 -10.68 9.84
C ASP A 42 -9.82 -9.74 9.75
N ILE A 43 -9.20 -9.65 8.57
CA ILE A 43 -8.01 -8.85 8.31
C ILE A 43 -8.21 -8.01 7.04
N TYR A 44 -7.90 -6.73 7.16
CA TYR A 44 -7.74 -5.79 6.06
C TYR A 44 -6.25 -5.61 5.79
N HIS A 45 -5.81 -5.97 4.60
CA HIS A 45 -4.40 -5.87 4.22
C HIS A 45 -4.20 -4.72 3.24
N MET A 46 -3.52 -3.67 3.68
CA MET A 46 -3.13 -2.55 2.84
C MET A 46 -1.84 -2.87 2.09
N ASN A 47 -1.92 -2.87 0.76
CA ASN A 47 -0.77 -2.89 -0.12
C ASN A 47 -0.41 -1.45 -0.47
N GLU A 48 0.59 -0.89 0.18
CA GLU A 48 0.93 0.54 0.24
C GLU A 48 -0.12 1.42 0.94
N GLY A 49 0.15 2.72 1.02
CA GLY A 49 -0.70 3.69 1.73
C GLY A 49 -2.01 4.06 1.04
N HIS A 50 -2.25 3.59 -0.20
CA HIS A 50 -3.40 4.02 -1.00
C HIS A 50 -4.76 3.72 -0.38
N ALA A 51 -4.87 2.67 0.44
CA ALA A 51 -6.10 2.31 1.13
C ALA A 51 -6.19 2.87 2.56
N LEU A 52 -5.30 3.78 2.97
CA LEU A 52 -5.26 4.33 4.33
C LEU A 52 -6.60 4.88 4.84
N PRO A 53 -7.47 5.53 4.02
CA PRO A 53 -8.77 5.99 4.48
C PRO A 53 -9.67 4.89 5.06
N MET A 54 -9.45 3.62 4.71
CA MET A 54 -10.11 2.48 5.33
C MET A 54 -9.87 2.44 6.85
N CYS A 55 -8.68 2.78 7.32
CA CYS A 55 -8.39 2.78 8.75
C CYS A 55 -9.26 3.78 9.51
N PHE A 56 -9.55 4.94 8.93
CA PHE A 56 -10.44 5.94 9.52
C PHE A 56 -11.91 5.51 9.48
N TYR A 57 -12.32 4.82 8.40
CA TYR A 57 -13.63 4.17 8.38
C TYR A 57 -13.78 3.13 9.50
N LEU A 58 -12.76 2.31 9.73
CA LEU A 58 -12.75 1.32 10.81
C LEU A 58 -12.70 1.99 12.20
N LEU A 59 -11.95 3.08 12.36
CA LEU A 59 -11.96 3.87 13.60
C LEU A 59 -13.34 4.44 13.91
N ASP A 60 -14.02 4.98 12.91
CA ASP A 60 -15.39 5.46 13.06
C ASP A 60 -16.37 4.32 13.40
N LYS A 61 -16.19 3.16 12.78
CA LYS A 61 -17.01 1.96 13.00
C LYS A 61 -16.84 1.34 14.39
N TYR A 62 -15.59 1.14 14.82
CA TYR A 62 -15.28 0.41 16.07
C TYR A 62 -15.09 1.32 17.28
N LYS A 63 -14.85 2.61 17.08
CA LYS A 63 -14.55 3.62 18.14
C LYS A 63 -13.41 3.19 19.08
N ASP A 64 -12.57 2.27 18.64
CA ASP A 64 -11.42 1.76 19.39
C ASP A 64 -10.24 1.47 18.45
N VAL A 65 -9.16 2.20 18.63
CA VAL A 65 -7.93 2.03 17.85
C VAL A 65 -7.31 0.64 18.02
N LYS A 66 -7.47 0.02 19.18
CA LYS A 66 -6.94 -1.34 19.41
C LYS A 66 -7.68 -2.37 18.55
N GLU A 67 -8.98 -2.20 18.38
CA GLU A 67 -9.79 -3.06 17.51
C GLU A 67 -9.42 -2.85 16.03
N VAL A 68 -9.13 -1.62 15.61
CA VAL A 68 -8.62 -1.35 14.26
C VAL A 68 -7.27 -2.02 14.05
N LYS A 69 -6.32 -1.77 14.95
CA LYS A 69 -4.95 -2.36 14.85
C LYS A 69 -4.98 -3.88 14.77
N LYS A 70 -5.86 -4.57 15.48
CA LYS A 70 -5.99 -6.04 15.41
C LYS A 70 -6.35 -6.55 14.02
N ARG A 71 -7.02 -5.73 13.21
CA ARG A 71 -7.59 -6.10 11.91
C ARG A 71 -6.80 -5.59 10.71
N VAL A 72 -5.78 -4.77 10.91
CA VAL A 72 -5.05 -4.15 9.81
C VAL A 72 -3.64 -4.70 9.72
N ALA A 73 -3.24 -5.11 8.52
CA ALA A 73 -1.88 -5.42 8.13
C ALA A 73 -1.43 -4.46 7.03
N PHE A 74 -0.14 -4.17 6.97
CA PHE A 74 0.42 -3.22 6.01
C PHE A 74 1.67 -3.79 5.32
N THR A 75 1.73 -3.68 4.00
CA THR A 75 2.93 -3.97 3.22
C THR A 75 3.41 -2.69 2.54
N THR A 76 4.65 -2.28 2.83
CA THR A 76 5.30 -1.19 2.11
C THR A 76 6.19 -1.71 1.00
N HIS A 77 6.16 -1.03 -0.14
CA HIS A 77 7.00 -1.29 -1.32
C HIS A 77 7.99 -0.15 -1.58
N THR A 78 7.88 0.97 -0.86
CA THR A 78 8.60 2.21 -1.15
C THR A 78 9.70 2.45 -0.12
N PRO A 79 10.97 2.04 -0.39
CA PRO A 79 12.09 2.22 0.54
C PRO A 79 12.72 3.61 0.42
N GLU A 80 11.98 4.59 -0.08
CA GLU A 80 12.43 5.96 -0.32
C GLU A 80 11.50 6.96 0.37
N LYS A 81 12.07 7.87 1.16
CA LYS A 81 11.30 8.88 1.87
C LYS A 81 10.50 9.79 0.92
N ALA A 82 11.12 10.19 -0.19
CA ALA A 82 10.48 11.03 -1.19
C ALA A 82 9.32 10.37 -1.96
N GLY A 83 9.22 9.04 -1.92
CA GLY A 83 8.13 8.29 -2.56
C GLY A 83 6.89 8.10 -1.66
N ASN A 84 6.94 8.58 -0.41
CA ASN A 84 5.80 8.48 0.51
C ASN A 84 4.88 9.69 0.33
N GLU A 85 3.57 9.42 0.26
CA GLU A 85 2.58 10.48 0.13
C GLU A 85 2.40 11.24 1.44
N GLU A 86 2.38 12.56 1.33
CA GLU A 86 2.17 13.50 2.42
C GLU A 86 1.18 14.58 2.00
N HIS A 87 0.15 14.81 2.81
CA HIS A 87 -0.87 15.81 2.52
C HIS A 87 -1.24 16.60 3.79
N SER A 88 -1.64 17.85 3.62
CA SER A 88 -2.07 18.68 4.74
C SER A 88 -3.38 18.15 5.35
N LEU A 89 -3.47 18.15 6.68
CA LEU A 89 -4.68 17.72 7.40
C LEU A 89 -5.94 18.50 7.01
N PRO A 90 -5.89 19.84 6.84
CA PRO A 90 -7.06 20.60 6.39
C PRO A 90 -7.57 20.14 5.01
N LEU A 91 -6.67 19.86 4.06
CA LEU A 91 -7.06 19.36 2.73
C LEU A 91 -7.74 17.99 2.85
N LEU A 92 -7.11 17.06 3.55
CA LEU A 92 -7.66 15.71 3.76
C LEU A 92 -9.02 15.75 4.46
N HIS A 93 -9.16 16.60 5.49
CA HIS A 93 -10.42 16.76 6.20
C HIS A 93 -11.51 17.35 5.29
N GLY A 94 -11.18 18.41 4.53
CA GLY A 94 -12.09 19.01 3.56
C GLY A 94 -12.58 18.03 2.48
N MET A 95 -11.77 17.01 2.16
CA MET A 95 -12.12 15.95 1.21
C MET A 95 -12.81 14.74 1.86
N SER A 96 -13.13 14.76 3.15
CA SER A 96 -13.75 13.65 3.90
C SER A 96 -12.89 12.38 3.98
N PHE A 97 -11.56 12.52 3.91
CA PHE A 97 -10.60 11.42 4.00
C PHE A 97 -10.70 10.64 5.33
N PHE A 98 -11.15 11.29 6.38
CA PHE A 98 -11.27 10.74 7.73
C PHE A 98 -12.67 10.17 8.07
N ASN A 99 -13.53 9.99 7.08
CA ASN A 99 -14.88 9.43 7.24
C ASN A 99 -15.73 10.10 8.32
N GLY A 100 -15.66 11.43 8.45
CA GLY A 100 -16.42 12.20 9.41
C GLY A 100 -15.77 12.37 10.79
N LEU A 101 -14.62 11.75 11.06
CA LEU A 101 -13.83 12.04 12.27
C LEU A 101 -13.32 13.48 12.24
N THR A 102 -13.33 14.13 13.40
CA THR A 102 -12.79 15.47 13.57
C THR A 102 -11.25 15.45 13.53
N LEU A 103 -10.62 16.57 13.18
CA LEU A 103 -9.16 16.68 13.20
C LEU A 103 -8.57 16.33 14.56
N LYS A 104 -9.23 16.74 15.67
CA LYS A 104 -8.79 16.42 17.01
C LYS A 104 -8.75 14.92 17.28
N GLU A 105 -9.78 14.18 16.87
CA GLU A 105 -9.79 12.72 16.99
C GLU A 105 -8.70 12.06 16.14
N VAL A 106 -8.48 12.58 14.94
CA VAL A 106 -7.44 12.06 14.02
C VAL A 106 -6.04 12.29 14.58
N GLU A 107 -5.75 13.48 15.10
CA GLU A 107 -4.44 13.86 15.64
C GLU A 107 -3.98 12.97 16.80
N GLU A 108 -4.91 12.44 17.59
CA GLU A 108 -4.60 11.49 18.67
C GLU A 108 -3.94 10.19 18.19
N TYR A 109 -4.19 9.81 16.93
CA TYR A 109 -3.70 8.53 16.37
C TYR A 109 -2.58 8.71 15.35
N VAL A 110 -2.53 9.84 14.65
CA VAL A 110 -1.61 10.01 13.53
C VAL A 110 -0.35 10.78 13.87
N TYR A 111 -0.33 11.53 15.00
CA TYR A 111 0.81 12.35 15.42
C TYR A 111 1.38 13.18 14.25
N PRO A 112 0.60 14.12 13.69
CA PRO A 112 1.02 14.86 12.52
C PRO A 112 2.23 15.75 12.82
N GLU A 113 3.13 15.88 11.85
CA GLU A 113 4.24 16.81 11.91
C GLU A 113 3.87 18.07 11.11
N ASN A 114 3.88 19.23 11.74
CA ASN A 114 3.55 20.51 11.09
C ASN A 114 2.18 20.53 10.36
N GLY A 115 1.19 19.80 10.85
CA GLY A 115 -0.14 19.72 10.23
C GLY A 115 -0.19 18.88 8.95
N VAL A 116 0.84 18.06 8.70
CA VAL A 116 0.94 17.15 7.56
C VAL A 116 0.76 15.71 8.02
N LEU A 117 0.00 14.93 7.27
CA LEU A 117 -0.17 13.49 7.47
C LEU A 117 0.70 12.74 6.46
N ASN A 118 1.61 11.91 6.95
CA ASN A 118 2.37 10.95 6.16
C ASN A 118 1.60 9.62 6.09
N TYR A 119 1.31 9.14 4.88
CA TYR A 119 0.52 7.92 4.66
C TYR A 119 1.19 6.68 5.25
N THR A 120 2.48 6.49 5.00
CA THR A 120 3.22 5.32 5.48
C THR A 120 3.32 5.28 7.00
N LEU A 121 3.69 6.39 7.64
CA LEU A 121 3.74 6.48 9.10
C LEU A 121 2.38 6.22 9.73
N THR A 122 1.32 6.78 9.16
CA THR A 122 -0.04 6.59 9.64
C THR A 122 -0.49 5.13 9.47
N ALA A 123 -0.19 4.51 8.34
CA ALA A 123 -0.46 3.09 8.11
C ALA A 123 0.28 2.19 9.11
N LEU A 124 1.55 2.47 9.39
CA LEU A 124 2.34 1.76 10.41
C LEU A 124 1.75 1.92 11.81
N ARG A 125 1.23 3.09 12.16
CA ARG A 125 0.60 3.36 13.47
C ARG A 125 -0.74 2.67 13.64
N LEU A 126 -1.52 2.51 12.58
CA LEU A 126 -2.85 1.92 12.60
C LEU A 126 -2.87 0.43 12.24
N SER A 127 -1.73 -0.17 11.97
CA SER A 127 -1.61 -1.61 11.67
C SER A 127 -1.14 -2.42 12.89
N LYS A 128 -1.50 -3.70 12.91
CA LYS A 128 -0.98 -4.67 13.89
C LYS A 128 0.44 -5.08 13.55
N ARG A 129 0.72 -5.27 12.27
CA ARG A 129 2.01 -5.68 11.72
C ARG A 129 2.22 -5.06 10.35
N ALA A 130 3.49 -4.86 10.02
CA ALA A 130 3.89 -4.43 8.69
C ALA A 130 5.04 -5.26 8.16
N ASN A 131 5.21 -5.27 6.84
CA ASN A 131 6.37 -5.86 6.21
C ASN A 131 6.89 -5.05 5.02
N GLY A 132 8.21 -5.10 4.83
CA GLY A 132 8.86 -4.81 3.57
C GLY A 132 8.93 -6.07 2.71
N VAL A 133 9.10 -5.93 1.40
CA VAL A 133 8.96 -6.99 0.40
C VAL A 133 10.24 -7.75 0.06
N SER A 134 11.31 -7.53 0.83
CA SER A 134 12.55 -8.30 0.82
C SER A 134 13.30 -8.10 2.13
N GLN A 135 14.33 -8.91 2.40
CA GLN A 135 15.17 -8.75 3.60
C GLN A 135 15.79 -7.34 3.65
N LEU A 136 16.45 -6.93 2.57
CA LEU A 136 17.06 -5.61 2.45
C LEU A 136 16.03 -4.49 2.63
N HIS A 137 14.84 -4.63 2.00
CA HIS A 137 13.78 -3.63 2.16
C HIS A 137 13.28 -3.54 3.61
N GLY A 138 13.12 -4.67 4.30
CA GLY A 138 12.76 -4.66 5.72
C GLY A 138 13.80 -3.96 6.60
N GLU A 139 15.09 -4.11 6.30
CA GLU A 139 16.19 -3.39 6.99
C GLU A 139 16.11 -1.88 6.73
N VAL A 140 15.93 -1.47 5.48
CA VAL A 140 15.80 -0.05 5.10
C VAL A 140 14.55 0.57 5.73
N ALA A 141 13.41 -0.11 5.68
CA ALA A 141 12.17 0.37 6.29
C ALA A 141 12.31 0.55 7.81
N ARG A 142 12.96 -0.39 8.51
CA ARG A 142 13.24 -0.24 9.94
C ARG A 142 14.20 0.92 10.26
N LYS A 143 15.21 1.15 9.43
CA LYS A 143 16.10 2.32 9.58
C LYS A 143 15.37 3.64 9.37
N MET A 144 14.41 3.64 8.43
CA MET A 144 13.67 4.85 8.06
C MET A 144 12.59 5.21 9.08
N TRP A 145 11.88 4.23 9.60
CA TRP A 145 10.66 4.41 10.37
C TRP A 145 10.73 3.88 11.80
N GLY A 146 11.69 2.99 12.12
CA GLY A 146 11.71 2.21 13.37
C GLY A 146 11.70 3.05 14.66
N ASP A 147 12.29 4.24 14.64
CA ASP A 147 12.31 5.15 15.78
C ASP A 147 11.05 6.03 15.88
N SER A 148 10.11 5.90 14.93
CA SER A 148 8.89 6.69 14.93
C SER A 148 7.91 6.23 15.99
N LYS A 149 7.30 7.19 16.70
CA LYS A 149 6.38 6.91 17.81
C LYS A 149 5.13 6.15 17.36
N GLY A 150 4.80 5.07 18.06
CA GLY A 150 3.50 4.39 17.95
C GLY A 150 3.32 3.44 16.78
N ILE A 151 4.38 3.20 16.00
CA ILE A 151 4.32 2.26 14.87
C ILE A 151 4.30 0.80 15.33
N CYS A 152 3.85 -0.09 14.45
CA CYS A 152 3.98 -1.53 14.62
C CYS A 152 5.35 -2.04 14.17
N ASP A 153 5.68 -3.29 14.54
CA ASP A 153 6.89 -3.95 14.07
C ASP A 153 6.89 -4.12 12.54
N ILE A 154 8.06 -3.86 11.93
CA ILE A 154 8.27 -4.04 10.50
C ILE A 154 9.12 -5.30 10.27
N THR A 155 8.52 -6.31 9.68
CA THR A 155 9.21 -7.55 9.29
C THR A 155 9.62 -7.52 7.82
N ALA A 156 10.26 -8.57 7.35
CA ALA A 156 10.58 -8.76 5.93
C ALA A 156 9.88 -10.03 5.43
N ILE A 157 9.10 -9.90 4.36
CA ILE A 157 8.49 -11.02 3.65
C ILE A 157 8.85 -10.87 2.18
N THR A 158 9.73 -11.73 1.69
CA THR A 158 10.16 -11.66 0.29
C THR A 158 9.00 -11.98 -0.65
N ASN A 159 8.78 -11.11 -1.63
CA ASN A 159 7.77 -11.32 -2.64
C ASN A 159 8.01 -12.62 -3.40
N ALA A 160 6.96 -13.41 -3.56
CA ALA A 160 6.98 -14.58 -4.41
C ALA A 160 6.82 -14.18 -5.90
N GLN A 161 7.43 -14.97 -6.78
CA GLN A 161 7.25 -14.87 -8.22
C GLN A 161 6.54 -16.12 -8.74
N ASN A 162 5.65 -15.92 -9.69
CA ASN A 162 5.12 -17.05 -10.45
C ASN A 162 6.15 -17.47 -11.51
N LYS A 163 7.01 -18.44 -11.15
CA LYS A 163 8.09 -18.92 -12.01
C LYS A 163 7.54 -19.40 -13.37
N THR A 164 6.45 -20.14 -13.38
CA THR A 164 5.83 -20.67 -14.62
C THR A 164 5.39 -19.55 -15.57
N TYR A 165 4.89 -18.43 -15.02
CA TYR A 165 4.47 -17.28 -15.82
C TYR A 165 5.65 -16.47 -16.38
N TRP A 166 6.71 -16.30 -15.56
CA TRP A 166 7.82 -15.41 -15.89
C TRP A 166 9.02 -16.12 -16.51
N SER A 167 9.08 -17.45 -16.50
CA SER A 167 10.17 -18.20 -17.10
C SER A 167 9.90 -18.57 -18.55
N ASP A 168 10.97 -18.79 -19.29
CA ASP A 168 10.93 -19.36 -20.63
C ASP A 168 11.49 -20.79 -20.54
N PRO A 169 10.70 -21.82 -20.91
CA PRO A 169 11.12 -23.21 -20.74
C PRO A 169 12.41 -23.57 -21.49
N ASP A 170 12.64 -22.96 -22.67
CA ASP A 170 13.85 -23.22 -23.44
C ASP A 170 15.09 -22.63 -22.75
N LEU A 171 14.96 -21.44 -22.08
CA LEU A 171 16.05 -20.89 -21.28
C LEU A 171 16.29 -21.72 -20.01
N ASP A 172 15.24 -22.19 -19.35
CA ASP A 172 15.35 -23.04 -18.16
C ASP A 172 16.04 -24.38 -18.50
N ASN A 173 15.68 -25.00 -19.62
CA ASN A 173 16.31 -26.24 -20.09
C ASN A 173 17.78 -26.02 -20.45
N ALA A 174 18.10 -24.96 -21.22
CA ALA A 174 19.47 -24.65 -21.59
C ALA A 174 20.35 -24.40 -20.34
N LEU A 175 19.80 -23.75 -19.31
CA LEU A 175 20.47 -23.54 -18.03
C LEU A 175 20.71 -24.86 -17.28
N ALA A 176 19.71 -25.73 -17.22
CA ALA A 176 19.79 -27.04 -16.55
C ALA A 176 20.85 -27.96 -17.21
N GLU A 177 20.94 -27.94 -18.54
CA GLU A 177 21.89 -28.71 -19.35
C GLU A 177 23.25 -28.05 -19.46
N LYS A 178 23.42 -26.82 -18.93
CA LYS A 178 24.63 -25.97 -19.03
C LYS A 178 25.04 -25.71 -20.48
N ASP A 179 24.04 -25.59 -21.37
CA ASP A 179 24.26 -25.28 -22.79
C ASP A 179 24.22 -23.75 -23.04
N ASP A 180 25.38 -23.13 -22.96
CA ASP A 180 25.52 -21.68 -23.16
C ASP A 180 25.14 -21.27 -24.59
N LYS A 181 25.33 -22.14 -25.60
CA LYS A 181 24.98 -21.82 -26.99
C LYS A 181 23.47 -21.76 -27.18
N ALA A 182 22.73 -22.76 -26.66
CA ALA A 182 21.29 -22.77 -26.67
C ALA A 182 20.72 -21.56 -25.92
N LEU A 183 21.27 -21.24 -24.76
CA LEU A 183 20.87 -20.07 -23.94
C LEU A 183 21.05 -18.76 -24.72
N VAL A 184 22.21 -18.54 -25.34
CA VAL A 184 22.48 -17.33 -26.15
C VAL A 184 21.58 -17.26 -27.38
N SER A 185 21.35 -18.41 -28.09
CA SER A 185 20.47 -18.47 -29.22
C SER A 185 19.04 -18.09 -28.86
N ARG A 186 18.50 -18.70 -27.80
CA ARG A 186 17.16 -18.39 -27.31
C ARG A 186 16.98 -16.92 -26.91
N LYS A 187 17.95 -16.34 -26.21
CA LYS A 187 17.91 -14.90 -25.90
C LYS A 187 17.91 -14.01 -27.13
N LYS A 188 18.61 -14.38 -28.22
CA LYS A 188 18.56 -13.65 -29.51
C LYS A 188 17.19 -13.71 -30.15
N GLU A 189 16.55 -14.89 -30.14
CA GLU A 189 15.18 -15.06 -30.65
C GLU A 189 14.17 -14.22 -29.90
N LEU A 190 14.21 -14.25 -28.55
CA LEU A 190 13.30 -13.47 -27.73
C LEU A 190 13.49 -11.96 -27.97
N LYS A 191 14.74 -11.49 -28.12
CA LYS A 191 14.99 -10.08 -28.46
C LYS A 191 14.40 -9.68 -29.81
N LYS A 192 14.46 -10.56 -30.85
CA LYS A 192 13.85 -10.29 -32.16
C LYS A 192 12.31 -10.21 -32.11
N LYS A 193 11.69 -10.87 -31.14
CA LYS A 193 10.22 -10.79 -30.95
C LYS A 193 9.78 -9.54 -30.22
N LEU A 194 10.70 -8.88 -29.52
CA LEU A 194 10.41 -7.67 -28.76
C LEU A 194 10.44 -6.40 -29.64
N PHE A 195 11.17 -6.45 -30.75
CA PHE A 195 11.35 -5.37 -31.73
C PHE A 195 10.82 -5.77 -33.11
#